data_2690e0382da740369d0f737dbf402694
#
_entry.id   2690e0382da740369d0f737dbf402694
#
_cell.length_a   1.000
_cell.length_b   1.000
_cell.length_c   1.000
_cell.angle_alpha   90.00
_cell.angle_beta   90.00
_cell.angle_gamma   90.00
#
_symmetry.space_group_name_H-M   'P 1'
#
loop_
_entity.id
_entity.type
_entity.pdbx_description
1 polymer ?
#
loop_
_entity_poly.entity_id
_entity_poly.type
_entity_poly.pdbx_seq_one_letter_code
_entity_poly.pdbx_strand_id
1 'polypeptide(L)'
;MRYVLDSSAIIAYLWDERGAAVTDSLLSDRSLQCYAHAINICEVYYHLLRHSSEEDAEAVLTALLEAGLLLRSDMDTGMWKQAARFKSLGRIALADCFCLALAKRLDATVVTADRHEFEPLVAQGDAQPILFIR
;
A
#
# COMPACT_ATOMS: atom_id res chain seq x y z
N MET A 1 8.61 5.37 -13.16
CA MET A 1 8.33 5.73 -11.76
C MET A 1 7.72 4.56 -11.01
N ARG A 2 7.99 4.49 -9.74
CA ARG A 2 7.56 3.41 -8.85
C ARG A 2 6.63 3.94 -7.78
N TYR A 3 5.58 3.18 -7.50
CA TYR A 3 4.59 3.49 -6.49
C TYR A 3 4.39 2.27 -5.60
N VAL A 4 4.18 2.48 -4.31
CA VAL A 4 3.80 1.44 -3.36
C VAL A 4 2.44 1.80 -2.78
N LEU A 5 1.45 0.94 -3.01
CA LEU A 5 0.07 1.15 -2.57
C LEU A 5 -0.12 0.51 -1.20
N ASP A 6 -0.67 1.27 -0.25
CA ASP A 6 -1.11 0.69 1.01
C ASP A 6 -2.50 0.04 0.87
N SER A 7 -2.96 -0.61 1.93
CA SER A 7 -4.26 -1.27 1.91
C SER A 7 -5.42 -0.30 1.68
N SER A 8 -5.33 0.94 2.21
CA SER A 8 -6.41 1.92 2.06
C SER A 8 -6.60 2.36 0.61
N ALA A 9 -5.51 2.54 -0.13
CA ALA A 9 -5.57 2.90 -1.54
C ALA A 9 -6.16 1.76 -2.39
N ILE A 10 -5.80 0.52 -2.07
CA ILE A 10 -6.33 -0.67 -2.75
C ILE A 10 -7.81 -0.85 -2.43
N ILE A 11 -8.20 -0.72 -1.17
CA ILE A 11 -9.61 -0.85 -0.75
C ILE A 11 -10.47 0.23 -1.41
N ALA A 12 -10.00 1.48 -1.45
CA ALA A 12 -10.73 2.55 -2.14
C ALA A 12 -10.96 2.22 -3.62
N TYR A 13 -9.96 1.66 -4.27
CA TYR A 13 -10.06 1.22 -5.66
C TYR A 13 -11.09 0.10 -5.83
N LEU A 14 -11.04 -0.92 -4.96
CA LEU A 14 -11.92 -2.09 -5.07
C LEU A 14 -13.39 -1.76 -4.79
N TRP A 15 -13.66 -0.85 -3.86
CA TRP A 15 -15.02 -0.47 -3.48
C TRP A 15 -15.50 0.83 -4.13
N ASP A 16 -14.76 1.34 -5.11
CA ASP A 16 -15.09 2.58 -5.82
C ASP A 16 -15.35 3.74 -4.85
N GLU A 17 -14.50 3.83 -3.83
CA GLU A 17 -14.55 4.93 -2.86
C GLU A 17 -13.92 6.20 -3.46
N ARG A 18 -14.09 7.32 -2.78
CA ARG A 18 -13.44 8.57 -3.16
C ARG A 18 -11.92 8.37 -3.29
N GLY A 19 -11.38 8.78 -4.44
CA GLY A 19 -9.97 8.60 -4.76
C GLY A 19 -9.66 7.37 -5.62
N ALA A 20 -10.65 6.48 -5.85
CA ALA A 20 -10.46 5.26 -6.65
C ALA A 20 -9.88 5.55 -8.04
N ALA A 21 -10.28 6.64 -8.68
CA ALA A 21 -9.80 7.00 -10.00
C ALA A 21 -8.29 7.25 -10.04
N VAL A 22 -7.71 7.75 -8.96
CA VAL A 22 -6.25 7.96 -8.88
C VAL A 22 -5.53 6.61 -8.91
N THR A 23 -5.95 5.66 -8.06
CA THR A 23 -5.37 4.32 -8.04
C THR A 23 -5.55 3.61 -9.39
N ASP A 24 -6.73 3.70 -9.98
CA ASP A 24 -7.01 3.13 -11.29
C ASP A 24 -6.08 3.67 -12.37
N SER A 25 -5.87 4.98 -12.38
CA SER A 25 -4.96 5.62 -13.34
C SER A 25 -3.53 5.12 -13.20
N LEU A 26 -3.06 4.91 -11.96
CA LEU A 26 -1.71 4.41 -11.71
C LEU A 26 -1.56 2.95 -12.18
N LEU A 27 -2.53 2.10 -11.84
CA LEU A 27 -2.49 0.68 -12.22
C LEU A 27 -2.63 0.49 -13.73
N SER A 28 -3.41 1.33 -14.40
CA SER A 28 -3.65 1.23 -15.84
C SER A 28 -2.49 1.74 -16.68
N ASP A 29 -1.59 2.53 -16.11
CA ASP A 29 -0.46 3.11 -16.83
C ASP A 29 0.71 2.11 -16.87
N ARG A 30 0.91 1.49 -18.02
CA ARG A 30 1.93 0.46 -18.24
C ARG A 30 3.37 1.00 -18.14
N SER A 31 3.58 2.30 -18.16
CA SER A 31 4.90 2.92 -17.97
C SER A 31 5.28 3.01 -16.49
N LEU A 32 4.33 2.79 -15.58
CA LEU A 32 4.53 2.87 -14.13
C LEU A 32 4.62 1.46 -13.53
N GLN A 33 5.31 1.38 -12.39
CA GLN A 33 5.38 0.16 -11.59
C GLN A 33 4.65 0.39 -10.28
N CYS A 34 3.58 -0.36 -10.05
CA CYS A 34 2.79 -0.29 -8.82
C CYS A 34 3.01 -1.56 -8.01
N TYR A 35 3.51 -1.37 -6.79
CA TYR A 35 3.82 -2.45 -5.87
C TYR A 35 2.89 -2.41 -4.66
N ALA A 36 2.75 -3.54 -3.99
CA ALA A 36 2.18 -3.61 -2.65
C ALA A 36 2.97 -4.62 -1.83
N HIS A 37 3.15 -4.34 -0.54
CA HIS A 37 3.75 -5.30 0.39
C HIS A 37 2.73 -6.36 0.78
N ALA A 38 3.19 -7.59 0.96
CA ALA A 38 2.33 -8.73 1.33
C ALA A 38 1.51 -8.46 2.60
N ILE A 39 2.04 -7.71 3.57
CA ILE A 39 1.29 -7.36 4.79
C ILE A 39 0.10 -6.47 4.46
N ASN A 40 0.24 -5.53 3.54
CA ASN A 40 -0.89 -4.70 3.08
C ASN A 40 -1.90 -5.53 2.28
N ILE A 41 -1.44 -6.46 1.48
CA ILE A 41 -2.32 -7.41 0.77
C ILE A 41 -3.06 -8.31 1.77
N CYS A 42 -2.38 -8.74 2.84
CA CYS A 42 -3.02 -9.49 3.92
C CYS A 42 -4.19 -8.70 4.53
N GLU A 43 -4.05 -7.40 4.73
CA GLU A 43 -5.14 -6.55 5.21
C GLU A 43 -6.31 -6.49 4.23
N VAL A 44 -6.04 -6.35 2.95
CA VAL A 44 -7.07 -6.39 1.90
C VAL A 44 -7.78 -7.73 1.90
N TYR A 45 -7.02 -8.82 2.00
CA TYR A 45 -7.53 -10.18 1.97
C TYR A 45 -8.46 -10.44 3.16
N TYR A 46 -8.04 -10.13 4.38
CA TYR A 46 -8.91 -10.37 5.54
C TYR A 46 -10.15 -9.47 5.55
N HIS A 47 -10.05 -8.26 5.00
CA HIS A 47 -11.21 -7.39 4.83
C HIS A 47 -12.25 -8.04 3.91
N LEU A 48 -11.81 -8.65 2.83
CA LEU A 48 -12.66 -9.41 1.92
C LEU A 48 -13.26 -10.65 2.59
N LEU A 49 -12.48 -11.36 3.40
CA LEU A 49 -12.99 -12.51 4.17
C LEU A 49 -14.12 -12.09 5.13
N ARG A 50 -13.99 -10.92 5.75
CA ARG A 50 -15.00 -10.40 6.69
C ARG A 50 -16.27 -9.93 6.00
N HIS A 51 -16.15 -9.32 4.84
CA HIS A 51 -17.25 -8.65 4.16
C HIS A 51 -17.80 -9.40 2.95
N SER A 52 -17.17 -10.49 2.56
CA SER A 52 -17.57 -11.29 1.42
C SER A 52 -17.25 -12.77 1.65
N SER A 53 -16.36 -13.37 0.86
CA SER A 53 -16.02 -14.78 0.93
C SER A 53 -14.55 -15.02 0.57
N GLU A 54 -14.03 -16.20 0.89
CA GLU A 54 -12.71 -16.62 0.46
C GLU A 54 -12.62 -16.70 -1.07
N GLU A 55 -13.66 -17.18 -1.71
CA GLU A 55 -13.73 -17.23 -3.18
C GLU A 55 -13.58 -15.84 -3.79
N ASP A 56 -14.28 -14.84 -3.24
CA ASP A 56 -14.17 -13.47 -3.71
C ASP A 56 -12.79 -12.88 -3.40
N ALA A 57 -12.21 -13.19 -2.22
CA ALA A 57 -10.87 -12.74 -1.87
C ALA A 57 -9.83 -13.25 -2.86
N GLU A 58 -9.90 -14.52 -3.24
CA GLU A 58 -9.00 -15.11 -4.24
C GLU A 58 -9.20 -14.49 -5.62
N ALA A 59 -10.44 -14.27 -6.02
CA ALA A 59 -10.76 -13.65 -7.31
C ALA A 59 -10.23 -12.21 -7.39
N VAL A 60 -10.36 -11.44 -6.31
CA VAL A 60 -9.86 -10.06 -6.23
C VAL A 60 -8.34 -10.04 -6.29
N LEU A 61 -7.67 -10.93 -5.53
CA LEU A 61 -6.20 -11.02 -5.57
C LEU A 61 -5.71 -11.30 -6.99
N THR A 62 -6.31 -12.27 -7.66
CA THR A 62 -5.99 -12.59 -9.05
C THR A 62 -6.18 -11.37 -9.96
N ALA A 63 -7.30 -10.67 -9.81
CA ALA A 63 -7.61 -9.49 -10.61
C ALA A 63 -6.61 -8.35 -10.39
N LEU A 64 -6.17 -8.12 -9.15
CA LEU A 64 -5.16 -7.12 -8.83
C LEU A 64 -3.82 -7.42 -9.51
N LEU A 65 -3.39 -8.69 -9.48
CA LEU A 65 -2.15 -9.11 -10.11
C LEU A 65 -2.25 -9.00 -11.64
N GLU A 66 -3.37 -9.38 -12.22
CA GLU A 66 -3.62 -9.23 -13.65
C GLU A 66 -3.69 -7.76 -14.09
N ALA A 67 -4.17 -6.88 -13.22
CA ALA A 67 -4.20 -5.44 -13.48
C ALA A 67 -2.79 -4.81 -13.45
N GLY A 68 -1.79 -5.55 -13.00
CA GLY A 68 -0.40 -5.11 -13.02
C GLY A 68 0.21 -4.82 -11.65
N LEU A 69 -0.51 -5.09 -10.55
CA LEU A 69 0.05 -4.92 -9.21
C LEU A 69 1.16 -5.94 -8.97
N LEU A 70 2.32 -5.45 -8.52
CA LEU A 70 3.49 -6.26 -8.23
C LEU A 70 3.56 -6.52 -6.72
N LEU A 71 3.31 -7.77 -6.34
CA LEU A 71 3.34 -8.18 -4.93
C LEU A 71 4.78 -8.43 -4.47
N ARG A 72 5.16 -7.80 -3.36
CA ARG A 72 6.47 -7.98 -2.73
C ARG A 72 6.28 -8.54 -1.32
N SER A 73 7.08 -9.57 -1.00
CA SER A 73 7.04 -10.23 0.31
C SER A 73 8.34 -10.03 1.10
N ASP A 74 9.05 -8.95 0.84
CA ASP A 74 10.33 -8.66 1.48
C ASP A 74 10.18 -8.68 3.02
N MET A 75 10.92 -9.56 3.67
CA MET A 75 10.89 -9.74 5.13
C MET A 75 12.28 -10.06 5.69
N ASP A 76 13.32 -9.70 4.96
CA ASP A 76 14.69 -9.81 5.45
C ASP A 76 14.93 -8.83 6.60
N THR A 77 16.06 -9.00 7.28
CA THR A 77 16.43 -8.19 8.46
C THR A 77 16.40 -6.68 8.18
N GLY A 78 16.88 -6.27 7.02
CA GLY A 78 16.86 -4.85 6.64
C GLY A 78 15.44 -4.32 6.52
N MET A 79 14.53 -5.12 5.97
CA MET A 79 13.13 -4.72 5.78
C MET A 79 12.41 -4.52 7.11
N TRP A 80 12.42 -5.53 8.01
CA TRP A 80 11.67 -5.39 9.25
C TRP A 80 12.32 -4.39 10.21
N LYS A 81 13.65 -4.20 10.17
CA LYS A 81 14.30 -3.14 10.95
C LYS A 81 13.88 -1.75 10.47
N GLN A 82 13.79 -1.55 9.15
CA GLN A 82 13.32 -0.27 8.60
C GLN A 82 11.87 -0.01 8.99
N ALA A 83 11.00 -1.02 8.91
CA ALA A 83 9.62 -0.90 9.37
C ALA A 83 9.55 -0.55 10.86
N ALA A 84 10.38 -1.18 11.68
CA ALA A 84 10.47 -0.89 13.12
C ALA A 84 10.90 0.56 13.39
N ARG A 85 11.84 1.10 12.60
CA ARG A 85 12.25 2.51 12.72
C ARG A 85 11.07 3.45 12.46
N PHE A 86 10.30 3.21 11.41
CA PHE A 86 9.10 4.00 11.14
C PHE A 86 8.07 3.88 12.28
N LYS A 87 7.85 2.66 12.78
CA LYS A 87 6.93 2.43 13.91
C LYS A 87 7.34 3.20 15.15
N SER A 88 8.63 3.33 15.41
CA SER A 88 9.15 4.03 16.59
C SER A 88 8.94 5.54 16.55
N LEU A 89 8.66 6.12 15.37
CA LEU A 89 8.49 7.55 15.20
C LEU A 89 7.10 8.07 15.58
N GLY A 90 6.11 7.20 15.75
CA GLY A 90 4.77 7.66 16.07
C GLY A 90 3.71 6.55 16.14
N ARG A 91 2.47 6.97 15.97
CA ARG A 91 1.27 6.10 16.11
C ARG A 91 0.80 5.54 14.77
N ILE A 92 1.71 5.21 13.91
CA ILE A 92 1.38 4.60 12.62
C ILE A 92 1.16 3.09 12.78
N ALA A 93 0.22 2.52 12.04
CA ALA A 93 -0.03 1.08 12.03
C ALA A 93 1.18 0.33 11.50
N LEU A 94 1.43 -0.88 12.04
CA LEU A 94 2.59 -1.67 11.63
C LEU A 94 2.57 -2.00 10.12
N ALA A 95 1.41 -2.32 9.58
CA ALA A 95 1.28 -2.59 8.15
C ALA A 95 1.71 -1.40 7.29
N ASP A 96 1.37 -0.18 7.72
CA ASP A 96 1.78 1.04 7.02
C ASP A 96 3.29 1.26 7.10
N CYS A 97 3.92 0.81 8.19
CA CYS A 97 5.38 0.85 8.33
C CYS A 97 6.07 -0.05 7.30
N PHE A 98 5.49 -1.19 6.98
CA PHE A 98 6.01 -2.05 5.90
C PHE A 98 5.81 -1.44 4.52
N CYS A 99 4.70 -0.75 4.30
CA CYS A 99 4.50 0.04 3.07
C CYS A 99 5.61 1.09 2.91
N LEU A 100 5.87 1.86 3.96
CA LEU A 100 6.92 2.88 3.98
C LEU A 100 8.31 2.27 3.78
N ALA A 101 8.59 1.15 4.43
CA ALA A 101 9.88 0.48 4.31
C ALA A 101 10.12 -0.03 2.89
N LEU A 102 9.09 -0.59 2.26
CA LEU A 102 9.19 -1.04 0.87
C LEU A 102 9.38 0.15 -0.07
N ALA A 103 8.64 1.24 0.13
CA ALA A 103 8.79 2.45 -0.67
C ALA A 103 10.22 3.01 -0.57
N LYS A 104 10.79 3.02 0.62
CA LYS A 104 12.17 3.45 0.82
C LYS A 104 13.16 2.55 0.06
N ARG A 105 12.99 1.24 0.15
CA ARG A 105 13.84 0.27 -0.54
C ARG A 105 13.80 0.45 -2.06
N LEU A 106 12.63 0.73 -2.61
CA LEU A 106 12.39 0.85 -4.05
C LEU A 106 12.56 2.28 -4.56
N ASP A 107 12.84 3.24 -3.70
CA ASP A 107 12.83 4.67 -4.01
C ASP A 107 11.52 5.06 -4.71
N ALA A 108 10.42 4.69 -4.09
CA ALA A 108 9.08 4.80 -4.63
C ALA A 108 8.24 5.83 -3.88
N THR A 109 7.15 6.27 -4.51
CA THR A 109 6.13 7.11 -3.88
C THR A 109 5.08 6.22 -3.23
N VAL A 110 4.73 6.49 -1.97
CA VAL A 110 3.64 5.81 -1.27
C VAL A 110 2.31 6.36 -1.77
N VAL A 111 1.34 5.47 -1.99
CA VAL A 111 -0.03 5.84 -2.37
C VAL A 111 -0.98 5.41 -1.27
N THR A 112 -1.70 6.35 -0.69
CA THR A 112 -2.57 6.10 0.46
C THR A 112 -3.82 6.97 0.43
N ALA A 113 -4.90 6.47 1.05
CA ALA A 113 -6.09 7.26 1.34
C ALA A 113 -6.09 7.79 2.78
N ASP A 114 -5.11 7.39 3.60
CA ASP A 114 -5.10 7.64 5.04
C ASP A 114 -4.19 8.81 5.42
N ARG A 115 -4.74 10.02 5.37
CA ARG A 115 -4.00 11.23 5.78
C ARG A 115 -3.65 11.21 7.26
N HIS A 116 -4.53 10.67 8.10
CA HIS A 116 -4.33 10.66 9.55
C HIS A 116 -3.04 9.92 9.93
N GLU A 117 -2.81 8.76 9.31
CA GLU A 117 -1.63 7.94 9.59
C GLU A 117 -0.35 8.54 9.01
N PHE A 118 -0.40 9.09 7.81
CA PHE A 118 0.81 9.46 7.06
C PHE A 118 1.22 10.93 7.13
N GLU A 119 0.29 11.87 7.34
CA GLU A 119 0.64 13.30 7.40
C GLU A 119 1.68 13.63 8.46
N PRO A 120 1.65 13.04 9.68
CA PRO A 120 2.68 13.33 10.68
C PRO A 120 4.10 12.97 10.22
N LEU A 121 4.24 11.92 9.41
CA LEU A 121 5.54 11.50 8.86
C LEU A 121 6.03 12.46 7.77
N VAL A 122 5.12 12.97 6.95
CA VAL A 122 5.46 14.01 5.96
C VAL A 122 6.02 15.24 6.66
N ALA A 123 5.39 15.65 7.76
CA ALA A 123 5.84 16.81 8.54
C ALA A 123 7.23 16.61 9.14
N GLN A 124 7.61 15.37 9.47
CA GLN A 124 8.94 15.04 10.00
C GLN A 124 10.00 14.94 8.89
N GLY A 125 9.60 14.81 7.63
CA GLY A 125 10.52 14.70 6.50
C GLY A 125 11.25 13.37 6.38
N ASP A 126 10.82 12.34 7.12
CA ASP A 126 11.49 11.04 7.17
C ASP A 126 10.99 10.03 6.16
N ALA A 127 9.89 10.31 5.50
CA ALA A 127 9.26 9.38 4.57
C ALA A 127 9.59 9.72 3.12
N GLN A 128 9.48 8.72 2.24
CA GLN A 128 9.45 8.90 0.80
C GLN A 128 8.25 9.80 0.43
N PRO A 129 8.23 10.37 -0.79
CA PRO A 129 7.06 11.12 -1.25
C PRO A 129 5.78 10.32 -1.07
N ILE A 130 4.72 11.02 -0.67
CA ILE A 130 3.41 10.41 -0.44
C ILE A 130 2.37 11.06 -1.33
N LEU A 131 1.65 10.24 -2.08
CA LEU A 131 0.51 10.65 -2.88
C LEU A 131 -0.76 10.26 -2.13
N PHE A 132 -1.49 11.25 -1.65
CA PHE A 132 -2.80 11.05 -1.06
C PHE A 132 -3.85 11.01 -2.17
N ILE A 133 -4.64 9.96 -2.24
CA ILE A 133 -5.66 9.82 -3.29
C ILE A 133 -6.94 10.60 -2.99
N ARG A 134 -7.08 11.10 -1.76
CA ARG A 134 -8.22 11.93 -1.34
C ARG A 134 -7.91 12.81 -0.14
#